data_c67093d1b0b16b1f09195efcd63b1580
#
_entry.id   c67093d1b0b16b1f09195efcd63b1580
#
_cell.length_a   1.000
_cell.length_b   1.000
_cell.length_c   1.000
_cell.angle_alpha   90.00
_cell.angle_beta   90.00
_cell.angle_gamma   90.00
#
_symmetry.space_group_name_H-M   'P 1'
#
loop_
_entity.id
_entity.type
_entity.pdbx_description
1 polymer ?
#
loop_
_entity_poly.entity_id
_entity_poly.type
_entity_poly.pdbx_seq_one_letter_code
_entity_poly.pdbx_strand_id
1 'polypeptide(L)'
;MRCPCFSTILLTAVICGFSVSAVATAEEAWPTFRGPERTGVSPDTGLLTAWPEDGPKLVWSTSGAGRGYASLAIVDGKIYTLGDGLSTTDDEDEYVVCFDQATGKQLWASKTGEAWNSGKPTWQGSRSTPTVDGDRLYVVTPHGQLICFQTDGKEVWRRDIKEDLGGKKADSWGYSESVLIDGDKLVCTPGGPQHTMAALDKMTGETLWTTARAEDRGAGHASMVIASIGGTKVYVQTTGSGAMGVRASDGKLLWTYDIKKTTAVIPSPIVRDDLVFFTAGYGTGGALLRQVPTSNGEVKAEEIYPTTPALGNKHGGVVLVDDHLYGDTEDRGTPFCAELMTGDIVWKSRGSGRNSASMTAADGYLYVRFSNGTMALAKATPEEYEESGSFKVPGSGRNPSWAHPVVLDGKLYLREGDDVLCYDIADS
;
A
#
# COMPACT_ATOMS: atom_id res chain seq x y z
N MET A 1 2.64 -93.11 20.40
CA MET A 1 1.70 -92.42 19.55
C MET A 1 1.90 -90.91 19.79
N ARG A 2 2.46 -90.24 18.80
CA ARG A 2 2.76 -88.79 18.93
C ARG A 2 1.72 -88.03 18.12
N CYS A 3 0.99 -87.12 18.76
CA CYS A 3 0.16 -86.13 18.07
C CYS A 3 0.99 -84.87 17.68
N PRO A 4 0.85 -84.34 16.50
CA PRO A 4 1.48 -83.09 16.15
C PRO A 4 0.50 -81.89 16.44
N CYS A 5 1.02 -80.93 17.21
CA CYS A 5 0.43 -79.60 17.39
C CYS A 5 0.55 -78.75 16.09
N PHE A 6 -0.56 -78.28 15.56
CA PHE A 6 -0.59 -77.24 14.53
C PHE A 6 -0.61 -75.85 15.22
N SER A 7 0.45 -75.08 15.01
CA SER A 7 0.46 -73.65 15.40
C SER A 7 -0.09 -72.79 14.26
N THR A 8 -1.20 -72.16 14.52
CA THR A 8 -1.81 -71.14 13.60
C THR A 8 -1.11 -69.77 13.81
N ILE A 9 -0.40 -69.30 12.81
CA ILE A 9 0.18 -67.96 12.81
C ILE A 9 -0.88 -66.98 12.32
N LEU A 10 -1.31 -66.06 13.18
CA LEU A 10 -2.16 -64.93 12.83
C LEU A 10 -1.29 -63.83 12.28
N LEU A 11 -1.45 -63.49 10.98
CA LEU A 11 -0.80 -62.35 10.33
C LEU A 11 -1.66 -61.11 10.55
N THR A 12 -1.24 -60.19 11.43
CA THR A 12 -1.91 -58.91 11.62
C THR A 12 -1.36 -57.90 10.61
N ALA A 13 -2.18 -57.55 9.63
CA ALA A 13 -1.84 -56.51 8.68
C ALA A 13 -2.04 -55.11 9.33
N VAL A 14 -0.93 -54.40 9.54
CA VAL A 14 -0.96 -52.99 9.95
C VAL A 14 -1.19 -52.15 8.73
N ILE A 15 -2.39 -51.59 8.59
CA ILE A 15 -2.71 -50.59 7.55
C ILE A 15 -2.20 -49.23 8.09
N CYS A 16 -1.04 -48.78 7.59
CA CYS A 16 -0.59 -47.40 7.78
C CYS A 16 -1.46 -46.45 6.91
N GLY A 17 -2.44 -45.84 7.53
CA GLY A 17 -3.19 -44.76 6.90
C GLY A 17 -2.30 -43.50 6.73
N PHE A 18 -1.86 -43.18 5.54
CA PHE A 18 -1.29 -41.88 5.24
C PHE A 18 -2.41 -40.86 5.26
N SER A 19 -2.52 -40.09 6.33
CA SER A 19 -3.31 -38.85 6.33
C SER A 19 -2.56 -37.81 5.49
N VAL A 20 -3.04 -37.59 4.27
CA VAL A 20 -2.63 -36.41 3.48
C VAL A 20 -3.28 -35.22 4.16
N SER A 21 -2.55 -34.50 5.00
CA SER A 21 -2.96 -33.18 5.44
C SER A 21 -2.99 -32.29 4.19
N ALA A 22 -4.17 -31.87 3.77
CA ALA A 22 -4.30 -30.80 2.82
C ALA A 22 -3.63 -29.56 3.46
N VAL A 23 -2.51 -29.12 2.91
CA VAL A 23 -1.96 -27.81 3.22
C VAL A 23 -3.01 -26.84 2.66
N ALA A 24 -3.78 -26.22 3.54
CA ALA A 24 -4.60 -25.08 3.16
C ALA A 24 -3.60 -24.02 2.62
N THR A 25 -3.61 -23.78 1.34
CA THR A 25 -2.94 -22.61 0.78
C THR A 25 -3.55 -21.41 1.49
N ALA A 26 -2.72 -20.63 2.17
CA ALA A 26 -3.18 -19.35 2.71
C ALA A 26 -3.84 -18.60 1.54
N GLU A 27 -5.08 -18.19 1.72
CA GLU A 27 -5.80 -17.41 0.71
C GLU A 27 -4.98 -16.15 0.45
N GLU A 28 -4.60 -15.91 -0.80
CA GLU A 28 -3.81 -14.74 -1.14
C GLU A 28 -4.61 -13.49 -0.78
N ALA A 29 -3.99 -12.52 -0.13
CA ALA A 29 -4.66 -11.33 0.38
C ALA A 29 -3.87 -10.06 0.02
N TRP A 30 -4.59 -8.96 -0.18
CA TRP A 30 -4.06 -7.61 -0.34
C TRP A 30 -4.56 -6.73 0.82
N PRO A 31 -4.08 -6.93 2.06
CA PRO A 31 -4.75 -6.45 3.27
C PRO A 31 -4.59 -4.96 3.53
N THR A 32 -3.74 -4.27 2.80
CA THR A 32 -3.43 -2.85 3.01
C THR A 32 -2.90 -2.20 1.74
N PHE A 33 -2.64 -0.90 1.81
CA PHE A 33 -2.01 -0.14 0.72
C PHE A 33 -0.68 -0.76 0.28
N ARG A 34 -0.58 -1.08 -1.02
CA ARG A 34 0.58 -1.71 -1.68
C ARG A 34 0.84 -3.16 -1.27
N GLY A 35 -0.19 -3.88 -0.79
CA GLY A 35 -0.15 -5.31 -0.50
C GLY A 35 0.43 -5.68 0.86
N PRO A 36 0.58 -6.98 1.15
CA PRO A 36 0.96 -7.47 2.47
C PRO A 36 2.32 -6.94 2.93
N GLU A 37 3.29 -6.88 2.03
CA GLU A 37 4.63 -6.37 2.31
C GLU A 37 4.78 -4.86 2.06
N ARG A 38 3.71 -4.18 1.64
CA ARG A 38 3.64 -2.74 1.32
C ARG A 38 4.63 -2.29 0.24
N THR A 39 5.04 -3.20 -0.61
CA THR A 39 6.01 -3.00 -1.70
C THR A 39 5.37 -2.56 -3.01
N GLY A 40 4.09 -2.86 -3.22
CA GLY A 40 3.43 -2.73 -4.52
C GLY A 40 3.83 -3.83 -5.49
N VAL A 41 4.31 -4.97 -4.98
CA VAL A 41 4.63 -6.17 -5.77
C VAL A 41 3.65 -7.27 -5.37
N SER A 42 2.95 -7.81 -6.35
CA SER A 42 2.08 -8.97 -6.17
C SER A 42 2.88 -10.27 -6.37
N PRO A 43 2.60 -11.31 -5.60
CA PRO A 43 3.18 -12.63 -5.81
C PRO A 43 2.53 -13.41 -6.96
N ASP A 44 1.45 -12.93 -7.57
CA ASP A 44 0.73 -13.59 -8.64
C ASP A 44 1.64 -13.93 -9.84
N THR A 45 1.43 -15.08 -10.43
CA THR A 45 2.11 -15.58 -11.61
C THR A 45 1.11 -16.17 -12.61
N GLY A 46 1.54 -16.46 -13.84
CA GLY A 46 0.66 -16.97 -14.89
C GLY A 46 -0.33 -15.90 -15.37
N LEU A 47 0.14 -14.67 -15.47
CA LEU A 47 -0.66 -13.53 -15.89
C LEU A 47 -0.48 -13.23 -17.38
N LEU A 48 -1.46 -12.55 -17.99
CA LEU A 48 -1.37 -12.09 -19.37
C LEU A 48 -0.12 -11.25 -19.59
N THR A 49 0.66 -11.61 -20.59
CA THR A 49 1.90 -10.92 -21.00
C THR A 49 1.65 -9.81 -22.02
N ALA A 50 0.46 -9.73 -22.56
CA ALA A 50 -0.01 -8.67 -23.46
C ALA A 50 -1.52 -8.47 -23.32
N TRP A 51 -1.99 -7.25 -23.53
CA TRP A 51 -3.42 -6.95 -23.52
C TRP A 51 -3.98 -6.70 -24.91
N PRO A 52 -5.24 -7.10 -25.19
CA PRO A 52 -5.97 -6.67 -26.38
C PRO A 52 -6.08 -5.13 -26.45
N GLU A 53 -6.43 -4.60 -27.61
CA GLU A 53 -6.60 -3.16 -27.84
C GLU A 53 -7.61 -2.51 -26.87
N ASP A 54 -8.68 -3.25 -26.52
CA ASP A 54 -9.71 -2.79 -25.57
C ASP A 54 -9.38 -3.13 -24.10
N GLY A 55 -8.17 -3.63 -23.81
CA GLY A 55 -7.74 -4.08 -22.50
C GLY A 55 -8.17 -5.52 -22.16
N PRO A 56 -7.84 -6.00 -20.94
CA PRO A 56 -8.24 -7.32 -20.47
C PRO A 56 -9.76 -7.40 -20.25
N LYS A 57 -10.29 -8.62 -20.20
CA LYS A 57 -11.73 -8.86 -20.04
C LYS A 57 -12.26 -8.27 -18.74
N LEU A 58 -13.20 -7.32 -18.81
CA LEU A 58 -13.95 -6.84 -17.66
C LEU A 58 -14.85 -7.97 -17.13
N VAL A 59 -14.67 -8.32 -15.85
CA VAL A 59 -15.49 -9.32 -15.15
C VAL A 59 -16.75 -8.67 -14.59
N TRP A 60 -16.55 -7.59 -13.84
CA TRP A 60 -17.62 -6.77 -13.30
C TRP A 60 -17.17 -5.32 -13.06
N SER A 61 -18.13 -4.42 -12.99
CA SER A 61 -17.97 -3.03 -12.57
C SER A 61 -19.14 -2.67 -11.67
N THR A 62 -18.87 -1.92 -10.59
CA THR A 62 -19.88 -1.49 -9.62
C THR A 62 -19.59 -0.08 -9.16
N SER A 63 -20.64 0.66 -8.78
CA SER A 63 -20.55 1.99 -8.18
C SER A 63 -20.83 1.93 -6.68
N GLY A 64 -20.53 2.99 -5.94
CA GLY A 64 -20.77 3.11 -4.50
C GLY A 64 -19.48 3.21 -3.67
N ALA A 65 -18.30 3.39 -4.31
CA ALA A 65 -17.05 3.65 -3.60
C ALA A 65 -16.87 5.12 -3.20
N GLY A 66 -17.70 6.02 -3.71
CA GLY A 66 -17.63 7.45 -3.47
C GLY A 66 -16.46 8.15 -4.13
N ARG A 67 -16.35 9.46 -3.92
CA ARG A 67 -15.21 10.26 -4.38
C ARG A 67 -13.98 9.92 -3.55
N GLY A 68 -12.80 9.97 -4.15
CA GLY A 68 -11.53 9.81 -3.47
C GLY A 68 -10.49 9.08 -4.28
N TYR A 69 -9.35 8.85 -3.65
CA TYR A 69 -8.14 8.30 -4.24
C TYR A 69 -7.59 7.10 -3.44
N ALA A 70 -8.34 6.63 -2.45
CA ALA A 70 -8.02 5.41 -1.73
C ALA A 70 -7.92 4.24 -2.71
N SER A 71 -6.93 3.36 -2.52
CA SER A 71 -6.87 2.08 -3.21
C SER A 71 -7.79 1.07 -2.53
N LEU A 72 -7.63 -0.18 -2.84
CA LEU A 72 -8.45 -1.29 -2.35
C LEU A 72 -7.65 -2.17 -1.41
N ALA A 73 -8.24 -2.58 -0.30
CA ALA A 73 -7.78 -3.71 0.49
C ALA A 73 -8.71 -4.90 0.21
N ILE A 74 -8.13 -6.09 -0.03
CA ILE A 74 -8.88 -7.29 -0.43
C ILE A 74 -8.46 -8.45 0.48
N VAL A 75 -9.41 -8.96 1.25
CA VAL A 75 -9.20 -10.05 2.21
C VAL A 75 -10.49 -10.87 2.35
N ASP A 76 -10.36 -12.19 2.40
CA ASP A 76 -11.46 -13.13 2.66
C ASP A 76 -12.69 -12.88 1.77
N GLY A 77 -12.46 -12.72 0.47
CA GLY A 77 -13.53 -12.51 -0.50
C GLY A 77 -14.24 -11.17 -0.41
N LYS A 78 -13.64 -10.17 0.27
CA LYS A 78 -14.19 -8.82 0.45
C LYS A 78 -13.21 -7.74 0.02
N ILE A 79 -13.74 -6.68 -0.56
CA ILE A 79 -13.00 -5.48 -0.97
C ILE A 79 -13.41 -4.33 -0.06
N TYR A 80 -12.43 -3.62 0.50
CA TYR A 80 -12.64 -2.45 1.37
C TYR A 80 -11.98 -1.22 0.78
N THR A 81 -12.67 -0.08 0.84
CA THR A 81 -12.14 1.23 0.44
C THR A 81 -12.78 2.36 1.24
N LEU A 82 -12.26 3.58 1.13
CA LEU A 82 -12.86 4.79 1.69
C LEU A 82 -13.30 5.75 0.58
N GLY A 83 -14.44 6.40 0.76
CA GLY A 83 -14.89 7.47 -0.12
C GLY A 83 -15.99 8.32 0.50
N ASP A 84 -16.27 9.46 -0.11
CA ASP A 84 -17.34 10.36 0.31
C ASP A 84 -18.35 10.59 -0.81
N GLY A 85 -19.57 11.03 -0.45
CA GLY A 85 -20.64 11.27 -1.41
C GLY A 85 -20.90 10.05 -2.28
N LEU A 86 -21.13 8.90 -1.65
CA LEU A 86 -21.40 7.64 -2.34
C LEU A 86 -22.67 7.75 -3.17
N SER A 87 -22.69 7.19 -4.37
CA SER A 87 -23.91 7.10 -5.20
C SER A 87 -25.03 6.27 -4.57
N THR A 88 -24.70 5.54 -3.49
CA THR A 88 -25.64 4.68 -2.74
C THR A 88 -26.16 5.30 -1.45
N THR A 89 -25.77 6.55 -1.13
CA THR A 89 -26.24 7.33 0.03
C THR A 89 -26.85 8.66 -0.40
N ASP A 90 -27.66 9.27 0.46
CA ASP A 90 -28.31 10.57 0.19
C ASP A 90 -27.50 11.76 0.73
N ASP A 91 -26.35 11.54 1.35
CA ASP A 91 -25.50 12.56 1.92
C ASP A 91 -24.10 12.62 1.27
N GLU A 92 -23.34 13.66 1.63
CA GLU A 92 -21.97 13.88 1.14
C GLU A 92 -20.89 13.37 2.11
N ASP A 93 -21.27 12.66 3.18
CA ASP A 93 -20.35 12.21 4.22
C ASP A 93 -19.37 11.14 3.73
N GLU A 94 -18.32 10.91 4.53
CA GLU A 94 -17.31 9.90 4.25
C GLU A 94 -17.71 8.54 4.86
N TYR A 95 -17.41 7.47 4.10
CA TYR A 95 -17.71 6.09 4.47
C TYR A 95 -16.52 5.18 4.23
N VAL A 96 -16.37 4.18 5.08
CA VAL A 96 -15.70 2.94 4.70
C VAL A 96 -16.74 2.02 4.05
N VAL A 97 -16.38 1.45 2.90
CA VAL A 97 -17.30 0.66 2.07
C VAL A 97 -16.74 -0.74 1.87
N CYS A 98 -17.59 -1.75 1.93
CA CYS A 98 -17.25 -3.13 1.67
C CYS A 98 -18.04 -3.67 0.49
N PHE A 99 -17.34 -4.34 -0.43
CA PHE A 99 -17.91 -5.03 -1.57
C PHE A 99 -17.57 -6.52 -1.51
N ASP A 100 -18.42 -7.36 -2.08
CA ASP A 100 -18.13 -8.76 -2.37
C ASP A 100 -17.12 -8.85 -3.51
N GLN A 101 -16.01 -9.55 -3.33
CA GLN A 101 -14.92 -9.62 -4.30
C GLN A 101 -15.34 -10.31 -5.60
N ALA A 102 -16.17 -11.35 -5.52
CA ALA A 102 -16.56 -12.14 -6.68
C ALA A 102 -17.55 -11.42 -7.60
N THR A 103 -18.44 -10.60 -7.02
CA THR A 103 -19.58 -10.01 -7.74
C THR A 103 -19.55 -8.48 -7.83
N GLY A 104 -18.71 -7.83 -7.06
CA GLY A 104 -18.68 -6.36 -6.91
C GLY A 104 -19.89 -5.81 -6.13
N LYS A 105 -20.79 -6.65 -5.60
CA LYS A 105 -21.95 -6.17 -4.87
C LYS A 105 -21.54 -5.48 -3.57
N GLN A 106 -22.04 -4.26 -3.33
CA GLN A 106 -21.87 -3.60 -2.04
C GLN A 106 -22.55 -4.41 -0.93
N LEU A 107 -21.78 -4.77 0.10
CA LEU A 107 -22.25 -5.51 1.27
C LEU A 107 -22.72 -4.58 2.38
N TRP A 108 -21.94 -3.55 2.66
CA TRP A 108 -22.25 -2.51 3.64
C TRP A 108 -21.42 -1.24 3.39
N ALA A 109 -21.87 -0.13 3.99
CA ALA A 109 -21.13 1.12 4.09
C ALA A 109 -21.32 1.67 5.50
N SER A 110 -20.21 2.05 6.17
CA SER A 110 -20.23 2.60 7.53
C SER A 110 -19.63 3.99 7.54
N LYS A 111 -20.38 4.95 8.08
CA LYS A 111 -20.01 6.36 8.14
C LYS A 111 -18.78 6.56 9.00
N THR A 112 -17.79 7.26 8.49
CA THR A 112 -16.55 7.61 9.19
C THR A 112 -16.56 9.05 9.71
N GLY A 113 -17.26 9.96 9.04
CA GLY A 113 -17.39 11.34 9.42
C GLY A 113 -17.74 12.25 8.26
N GLU A 114 -17.37 13.52 8.37
CA GLU A 114 -17.59 14.52 7.33
C GLU A 114 -16.67 14.29 6.13
N ALA A 115 -17.19 14.57 4.94
CA ALA A 115 -16.41 14.56 3.72
C ALA A 115 -15.26 15.56 3.75
N TRP A 116 -14.16 15.20 3.12
CA TRP A 116 -13.03 16.10 2.94
C TRP A 116 -13.28 17.03 1.75
N ASN A 117 -13.36 18.33 2.05
CA ASN A 117 -13.45 19.37 1.04
C ASN A 117 -12.20 20.26 1.10
N SER A 118 -11.30 20.10 0.14
CA SER A 118 -10.09 20.92 0.00
C SER A 118 -10.34 22.31 -0.55
N GLY A 119 -11.62 22.69 -0.80
CA GLY A 119 -12.01 23.93 -1.48
C GLY A 119 -11.79 23.89 -2.99
N LYS A 120 -11.38 22.73 -3.55
CA LYS A 120 -11.20 22.51 -4.99
C LYS A 120 -11.94 21.25 -5.42
N PRO A 121 -12.86 21.31 -6.39
CA PRO A 121 -13.68 20.17 -6.79
C PRO A 121 -12.89 18.92 -7.22
N THR A 122 -11.69 19.12 -7.79
CA THR A 122 -10.85 18.04 -8.33
C THR A 122 -10.00 17.29 -7.28
N TRP A 123 -10.00 17.70 -6.00
CA TRP A 123 -9.13 17.11 -4.98
C TRP A 123 -9.89 16.71 -3.72
N GLN A 124 -11.17 16.46 -3.88
CA GLN A 124 -12.05 15.99 -2.79
C GLN A 124 -11.88 14.50 -2.52
N GLY A 125 -12.32 14.08 -1.35
CA GLY A 125 -12.45 12.69 -0.95
C GLY A 125 -11.22 12.08 -0.29
N SER A 126 -11.44 10.87 0.17
CA SER A 126 -10.52 10.08 0.98
C SER A 126 -9.32 9.59 0.18
N ARG A 127 -8.18 9.42 0.84
CA ARG A 127 -6.93 8.93 0.22
C ARG A 127 -6.34 7.70 0.91
N SER A 128 -6.66 7.51 2.19
CA SER A 128 -6.21 6.36 2.98
C SER A 128 -6.85 5.08 2.46
N THR A 129 -6.05 4.05 2.25
CA THR A 129 -6.55 2.70 1.99
C THR A 129 -6.74 1.98 3.32
N PRO A 130 -7.87 1.32 3.56
CA PRO A 130 -8.06 0.54 4.77
C PRO A 130 -6.97 -0.50 5.00
N THR A 131 -6.65 -0.78 6.27
CA THR A 131 -5.79 -1.90 6.66
C THR A 131 -6.63 -2.93 7.38
N VAL A 132 -6.62 -4.18 6.88
CA VAL A 132 -7.35 -5.31 7.44
C VAL A 132 -6.41 -6.22 8.19
N ASP A 133 -6.78 -6.64 9.39
CA ASP A 133 -6.03 -7.58 10.22
C ASP A 133 -7.01 -8.49 10.97
N GLY A 134 -7.15 -9.73 10.53
CA GLY A 134 -8.11 -10.68 11.06
C GLY A 134 -9.55 -10.16 10.93
N ASP A 135 -10.24 -10.04 12.06
CA ASP A 135 -11.61 -9.54 12.13
C ASP A 135 -11.73 -8.02 12.28
N ARG A 136 -10.61 -7.29 12.12
CA ARG A 136 -10.52 -5.83 12.29
C ARG A 136 -10.14 -5.12 11.01
N LEU A 137 -10.64 -3.90 10.91
CA LEU A 137 -10.41 -2.97 9.82
C LEU A 137 -10.07 -1.60 10.39
N TYR A 138 -8.97 -1.00 9.95
CA TYR A 138 -8.47 0.28 10.44
C TYR A 138 -8.40 1.29 9.33
N VAL A 139 -8.89 2.51 9.59
CA VAL A 139 -8.92 3.61 8.63
C VAL A 139 -8.48 4.92 9.29
N VAL A 140 -7.86 5.79 8.49
CA VAL A 140 -7.60 7.19 8.87
C VAL A 140 -8.36 8.09 7.92
N THR A 141 -9.24 8.93 8.48
CA THR A 141 -9.96 9.91 7.68
C THR A 141 -9.07 11.12 7.35
N PRO A 142 -9.33 11.90 6.32
CA PRO A 142 -8.58 13.12 6.02
C PRO A 142 -8.59 14.13 7.17
N HIS A 143 -9.63 14.13 8.00
CA HIS A 143 -9.74 14.98 9.20
C HIS A 143 -8.88 14.52 10.37
N GLY A 144 -8.34 13.29 10.33
CA GLY A 144 -7.48 12.73 11.39
C GLY A 144 -8.23 11.84 12.39
N GLN A 145 -9.43 11.36 12.03
CA GLN A 145 -10.06 10.30 12.80
C GLN A 145 -9.41 8.97 12.44
N LEU A 146 -8.82 8.29 13.41
CA LEU A 146 -8.34 6.92 13.34
C LEU A 146 -9.41 6.02 13.94
N ILE A 147 -9.95 5.13 13.13
CA ILE A 147 -11.12 4.33 13.50
C ILE A 147 -10.84 2.85 13.28
N CYS A 148 -11.22 2.03 14.26
CA CYS A 148 -11.26 0.59 14.15
C CYS A 148 -12.70 0.12 13.97
N PHE A 149 -12.92 -0.69 12.95
CA PHE A 149 -14.17 -1.40 12.72
C PHE A 149 -13.97 -2.91 12.84
N GLN A 150 -15.03 -3.65 13.05
CA GLN A 150 -15.10 -5.05 12.67
C GLN A 150 -15.25 -5.18 11.16
N THR A 151 -14.86 -6.30 10.57
CA THR A 151 -14.99 -6.55 9.12
C THR A 151 -16.45 -6.66 8.64
N ASP A 152 -17.42 -6.61 9.56
CA ASP A 152 -18.85 -6.47 9.29
C ASP A 152 -19.34 -5.01 9.25
N GLY A 153 -18.44 -4.04 9.47
CA GLY A 153 -18.73 -2.60 9.43
C GLY A 153 -19.11 -1.97 10.76
N LYS A 154 -19.09 -2.72 11.86
CA LYS A 154 -19.40 -2.16 13.18
C LYS A 154 -18.18 -1.44 13.77
N GLU A 155 -18.33 -0.17 14.13
CA GLU A 155 -17.29 0.60 14.83
C GLU A 155 -16.98 0.00 16.20
N VAL A 156 -15.68 -0.13 16.52
CA VAL A 156 -15.18 -0.67 17.79
C VAL A 156 -14.63 0.45 18.66
N TRP A 157 -13.73 1.25 18.11
CA TRP A 157 -13.15 2.41 18.80
C TRP A 157 -12.74 3.49 17.79
N ARG A 158 -12.60 4.72 18.29
CA ARG A 158 -12.20 5.90 17.53
C ARG A 158 -11.24 6.76 18.34
N ARG A 159 -10.24 7.33 17.66
CA ARG A 159 -9.31 8.33 18.19
C ARG A 159 -9.21 9.51 17.23
N ASP A 160 -9.03 10.68 17.77
CA ASP A 160 -8.65 11.86 16.99
C ASP A 160 -7.14 12.08 17.10
N ILE A 161 -6.40 11.80 16.04
CA ILE A 161 -4.93 11.92 16.09
C ILE A 161 -4.45 13.37 16.15
N LYS A 162 -5.28 14.34 15.82
CA LYS A 162 -4.97 15.78 16.01
C LYS A 162 -5.17 16.19 17.46
N GLU A 163 -6.35 15.93 18.01
CA GLU A 163 -6.70 16.36 19.38
C GLU A 163 -5.98 15.51 20.43
N ASP A 164 -5.99 14.19 20.29
CA ASP A 164 -5.42 13.27 21.28
C ASP A 164 -3.89 13.22 21.27
N LEU A 165 -3.28 13.40 20.08
CA LEU A 165 -1.84 13.27 19.87
C LEU A 165 -1.18 14.55 19.35
N GLY A 166 -1.90 15.68 19.30
CA GLY A 166 -1.37 16.94 18.79
C GLY A 166 -0.91 16.86 17.34
N GLY A 167 -1.57 16.02 16.55
CA GLY A 167 -1.17 15.72 15.18
C GLY A 167 -1.21 16.94 14.25
N LYS A 168 -0.25 17.01 13.34
CA LYS A 168 -0.08 18.10 12.39
C LYS A 168 0.21 17.56 11.00
N LYS A 169 -0.49 18.09 10.00
CA LYS A 169 -0.18 17.83 8.59
C LYS A 169 0.89 18.80 8.07
N ALA A 170 1.75 18.31 7.18
CA ALA A 170 2.75 19.13 6.49
C ALA A 170 2.15 20.02 5.40
N ASP A 171 0.98 19.67 4.92
CA ASP A 171 0.22 20.32 3.84
C ASP A 171 -1.27 20.41 4.18
N SER A 172 -2.09 20.87 3.21
CA SER A 172 -3.52 21.14 3.39
C SER A 172 -4.46 20.07 2.83
N TRP A 173 -3.96 18.88 2.43
CA TRP A 173 -4.79 17.86 1.76
C TRP A 173 -5.32 16.76 2.68
N GLY A 174 -5.23 16.93 3.99
CA GLY A 174 -5.71 15.97 4.97
C GLY A 174 -4.79 14.76 5.15
N TYR A 175 -5.12 13.90 6.13
CA TYR A 175 -4.40 12.65 6.35
C TYR A 175 -4.74 11.63 5.27
N SER A 176 -3.80 10.76 4.93
CA SER A 176 -3.95 9.75 3.88
C SER A 176 -3.08 8.51 4.06
N GLU A 177 -2.39 8.41 5.19
CA GLU A 177 -1.63 7.22 5.54
C GLU A 177 -2.55 6.01 5.69
N SER A 178 -2.13 4.85 5.15
CA SER A 178 -2.66 3.56 5.53
C SER A 178 -1.84 3.05 6.71
N VAL A 179 -2.48 2.88 7.86
CA VAL A 179 -1.78 2.52 9.11
C VAL A 179 -1.07 1.18 9.02
N LEU A 180 -0.02 1.01 9.78
CA LEU A 180 0.72 -0.24 9.87
C LEU A 180 0.21 -1.06 11.07
N ILE A 181 -0.04 -2.35 10.84
CA ILE A 181 -0.26 -3.32 11.93
C ILE A 181 1.00 -4.18 12.06
N ASP A 182 1.52 -4.25 13.29
CA ASP A 182 2.68 -5.07 13.64
C ASP A 182 2.44 -5.78 14.97
N GLY A 183 2.06 -7.04 14.92
CA GLY A 183 1.65 -7.82 16.10
C GLY A 183 0.44 -7.17 16.78
N ASP A 184 0.59 -6.73 18.02
CA ASP A 184 -0.47 -6.09 18.80
C ASP A 184 -0.53 -4.56 18.60
N LYS A 185 0.36 -4.01 17.77
CA LYS A 185 0.46 -2.56 17.57
C LYS A 185 -0.22 -2.12 16.28
N LEU A 186 -0.92 -1.01 16.38
CA LEU A 186 -1.27 -0.15 15.28
C LEU A 186 -0.31 1.04 15.31
N VAL A 187 0.39 1.31 14.20
CA VAL A 187 1.35 2.41 14.13
C VAL A 187 0.88 3.42 13.10
N CYS A 188 0.87 4.69 13.49
CA CYS A 188 0.42 5.81 12.65
C CYS A 188 1.36 7.02 12.79
N THR A 189 1.17 8.00 11.90
CA THR A 189 1.96 9.23 11.84
C THR A 189 1.07 10.44 12.14
N PRO A 190 0.87 10.80 13.43
CA PRO A 190 0.21 12.06 13.77
C PRO A 190 0.92 13.26 13.12
N GLY A 191 2.25 13.24 13.10
CA GLY A 191 3.09 14.30 12.57
C GLY A 191 3.24 15.47 13.54
N GLY A 192 4.25 16.28 13.32
CA GLY A 192 4.62 17.40 14.19
C GLY A 192 5.68 17.03 15.23
N PRO A 193 6.22 18.02 15.93
CA PRO A 193 7.46 17.84 16.69
C PRO A 193 7.33 17.02 17.98
N GLN A 194 6.13 16.86 18.53
CA GLN A 194 5.93 16.17 19.81
C GLN A 194 5.58 14.69 19.64
N HIS A 195 4.68 14.37 18.72
CA HIS A 195 4.22 13.00 18.45
C HIS A 195 4.27 12.73 16.95
N THR A 196 5.48 12.72 16.41
CA THR A 196 5.69 12.50 14.96
C THR A 196 5.17 11.13 14.51
N MET A 197 5.41 10.11 15.35
CA MET A 197 4.90 8.75 15.16
C MET A 197 4.29 8.27 16.47
N ALA A 198 3.27 7.42 16.41
CA ALA A 198 2.63 6.81 17.56
C ALA A 198 2.32 5.33 17.31
N ALA A 199 2.50 4.50 18.33
CA ALA A 199 1.96 3.16 18.37
C ALA A 199 0.83 3.09 19.40
N LEU A 200 -0.25 2.46 19.00
CA LEU A 200 -1.42 2.21 19.81
C LEU A 200 -1.64 0.70 19.93
N ASP A 201 -2.26 0.27 21.01
CA ASP A 201 -2.83 -1.08 21.07
C ASP A 201 -3.94 -1.19 20.00
N LYS A 202 -3.79 -2.13 19.09
CA LYS A 202 -4.71 -2.24 17.96
C LYS A 202 -6.14 -2.60 18.36
N MET A 203 -6.34 -3.23 19.52
CA MET A 203 -7.66 -3.67 19.99
C MET A 203 -8.41 -2.57 20.73
N THR A 204 -7.69 -1.70 21.45
CA THR A 204 -8.30 -0.68 22.33
C THR A 204 -8.12 0.76 21.84
N GLY A 205 -7.13 1.03 20.98
CA GLY A 205 -6.73 2.37 20.58
C GLY A 205 -5.92 3.12 21.64
N GLU A 206 -5.54 2.49 22.77
CA GLU A 206 -4.70 3.10 23.80
C GLU A 206 -3.27 3.31 23.29
N THR A 207 -2.67 4.46 23.63
CA THR A 207 -1.32 4.80 23.21
C THR A 207 -0.30 3.99 24.00
N LEU A 208 0.55 3.23 23.29
CA LEU A 208 1.63 2.44 23.85
C LEU A 208 2.92 3.28 23.98
N TRP A 209 3.27 3.99 22.92
CA TRP A 209 4.41 4.92 22.89
C TRP A 209 4.23 5.96 21.77
N THR A 210 4.99 7.03 21.88
CA THR A 210 5.09 8.09 20.87
C THR A 210 6.56 8.43 20.58
N THR A 211 6.82 8.89 19.38
CA THR A 211 8.15 9.36 18.94
C THR A 211 8.09 10.85 18.67
N ALA A 212 9.04 11.60 19.21
CA ALA A 212 9.24 13.00 18.90
C ALA A 212 10.40 13.17 17.92
N ARG A 213 10.17 13.95 16.85
CA ARG A 213 11.23 14.49 15.97
C ARG A 213 11.13 16.02 16.08
N ALA A 214 12.09 16.61 16.76
CA ALA A 214 12.15 18.05 16.95
C ALA A 214 11.95 18.80 15.69
N GLU A 215 11.45 19.72 15.30
CA GLU A 215 11.31 20.41 14.01
C GLU A 215 10.57 19.63 12.89
N ASP A 216 9.85 18.53 13.23
CA ASP A 216 9.01 17.89 12.21
C ASP A 216 7.93 18.84 11.68
N ARG A 217 7.84 18.93 10.35
CA ARG A 217 6.88 19.83 9.68
C ARG A 217 5.47 19.28 9.64
N GLY A 218 5.30 18.00 9.95
CA GLY A 218 4.01 17.33 9.99
C GLY A 218 3.96 16.06 9.13
N ALA A 219 2.87 15.31 9.27
CA ALA A 219 2.61 14.10 8.50
C ALA A 219 2.58 14.41 7.00
N GLY A 220 3.27 13.58 6.21
CA GLY A 220 3.10 13.50 4.77
C GLY A 220 1.86 12.67 4.40
N HIS A 221 1.93 12.03 3.23
CA HIS A 221 0.92 11.10 2.75
C HIS A 221 1.42 9.65 2.70
N ALA A 222 2.71 9.45 2.99
CA ALA A 222 3.37 8.16 2.93
C ALA A 222 2.81 7.19 3.96
N SER A 223 2.77 5.92 3.60
CA SER A 223 2.51 4.82 4.52
C SER A 223 3.83 4.16 4.88
N MET A 224 4.05 3.93 6.19
CA MET A 224 5.32 3.41 6.70
C MET A 224 5.55 1.94 6.32
N VAL A 225 6.81 1.54 6.35
CA VAL A 225 7.27 0.16 6.11
C VAL A 225 8.16 -0.33 7.25
N ILE A 226 8.43 -1.63 7.27
CA ILE A 226 9.26 -2.27 8.31
C ILE A 226 10.62 -2.65 7.70
N ALA A 227 11.69 -2.40 8.46
CA ALA A 227 13.03 -2.95 8.23
C ALA A 227 13.48 -3.79 9.42
N SER A 228 14.37 -4.76 9.19
CA SER A 228 14.98 -5.55 10.25
C SER A 228 16.50 -5.46 10.17
N ILE A 229 17.11 -4.73 11.10
CA ILE A 229 18.52 -4.34 11.03
C ILE A 229 19.27 -4.85 12.27
N GLY A 230 20.14 -5.85 12.06
CA GLY A 230 20.93 -6.42 13.18
C GLY A 230 20.05 -6.94 14.33
N GLY A 231 18.88 -7.49 14.03
CA GLY A 231 17.90 -7.94 15.01
C GLY A 231 16.99 -6.85 15.59
N THR A 232 17.19 -5.59 15.21
CA THR A 232 16.32 -4.47 15.59
C THR A 232 15.27 -4.25 14.52
N LYS A 233 13.98 -4.34 14.87
CA LYS A 233 12.88 -3.94 13.99
C LYS A 233 12.76 -2.42 13.97
N VAL A 234 12.76 -1.84 12.78
CA VAL A 234 12.71 -0.39 12.55
C VAL A 234 11.50 -0.05 11.70
N TYR A 235 10.66 0.86 12.16
CA TYR A 235 9.63 1.49 11.34
C TYR A 235 10.25 2.64 10.56
N VAL A 236 10.13 2.57 9.25
CA VAL A 236 10.65 3.58 8.33
C VAL A 236 9.49 4.38 7.77
N GLN A 237 9.54 5.70 7.95
CA GLN A 237 8.49 6.62 7.51
C GLN A 237 9.09 7.86 6.85
N THR A 238 8.30 8.51 5.98
CA THR A 238 8.58 9.84 5.45
C THR A 238 7.51 10.83 5.90
N THR A 239 7.96 11.97 6.43
CA THR A 239 7.11 13.09 6.84
C THR A 239 7.38 14.30 5.94
N GLY A 240 6.74 15.42 6.19
CA GLY A 240 7.06 16.69 5.54
C GLY A 240 8.51 17.14 5.75
N SER A 241 9.22 16.55 6.70
CA SER A 241 10.64 16.84 6.99
C SER A 241 11.61 15.89 6.33
N GLY A 242 11.18 14.79 5.76
CA GLY A 242 12.01 13.76 5.15
C GLY A 242 11.84 12.41 5.82
N ALA A 243 12.83 11.52 5.67
CA ALA A 243 12.76 10.16 6.18
C ALA A 243 13.19 10.06 7.64
N MET A 244 12.70 9.03 8.33
CA MET A 244 13.07 8.69 9.71
C MET A 244 12.94 7.20 9.96
N GLY A 245 13.78 6.68 10.86
CA GLY A 245 13.70 5.31 11.38
C GLY A 245 13.45 5.31 12.89
N VAL A 246 12.48 4.53 13.33
CA VAL A 246 12.02 4.42 14.71
C VAL A 246 12.09 2.97 15.17
N ARG A 247 12.63 2.73 16.36
CA ARG A 247 12.66 1.38 16.94
C ARG A 247 11.26 0.91 17.32
N ALA A 248 10.85 -0.22 16.77
CA ALA A 248 9.49 -0.73 16.92
C ALA A 248 9.11 -1.11 18.35
N SER A 249 10.10 -1.45 19.19
CA SER A 249 9.83 -1.92 20.56
C SER A 249 9.39 -0.84 21.52
N ASP A 250 9.91 0.39 21.35
CA ASP A 250 9.75 1.46 22.34
C ASP A 250 9.56 2.87 21.75
N GLY A 251 9.51 3.00 20.43
CA GLY A 251 9.31 4.29 19.75
C GLY A 251 10.56 5.19 19.76
N LYS A 252 11.75 4.66 20.08
CA LYS A 252 12.96 5.46 20.06
C LYS A 252 13.31 5.89 18.65
N LEU A 253 13.46 7.21 18.42
CA LEU A 253 13.99 7.74 17.18
C LEU A 253 15.46 7.30 17.01
N LEU A 254 15.75 6.58 15.94
CA LEU A 254 17.09 6.03 15.66
C LEU A 254 17.88 6.93 14.72
N TRP A 255 17.23 7.38 13.63
CA TRP A 255 17.87 8.23 12.64
C TRP A 255 16.84 9.11 11.91
N THR A 256 17.33 10.19 11.33
CA THR A 256 16.58 11.09 10.44
C THR A 256 17.40 11.44 9.21
N TYR A 257 16.70 11.73 8.11
CA TYR A 257 17.27 12.32 6.91
C TYR A 257 16.38 13.49 6.48
N ASP A 258 16.92 14.69 6.52
CA ASP A 258 16.16 15.90 6.26
C ASP A 258 16.12 16.25 4.77
N ILE A 259 14.96 16.67 4.29
CA ILE A 259 14.79 17.25 2.95
C ILE A 259 14.40 18.72 3.06
N LYS A 260 14.61 19.47 1.99
CA LYS A 260 14.06 20.82 1.88
C LYS A 260 12.54 20.78 1.92
N LYS A 261 11.91 21.85 2.40
CA LYS A 261 10.45 21.97 2.38
C LYS A 261 9.95 21.81 0.94
N THR A 262 9.03 20.87 0.76
CA THR A 262 8.36 20.59 -0.50
C THR A 262 6.85 20.75 -0.36
N THR A 263 6.12 20.70 -1.47
CA THR A 263 4.66 20.88 -1.48
C THR A 263 3.95 19.74 -0.79
N ALA A 264 4.36 18.50 -1.04
CA ALA A 264 3.87 17.30 -0.38
C ALA A 264 4.90 16.18 -0.45
N VAL A 265 4.87 15.27 0.53
CA VAL A 265 5.65 14.01 0.55
C VAL A 265 4.64 12.88 0.51
N ILE A 266 4.57 12.17 -0.62
CA ILE A 266 3.49 11.20 -0.89
C ILE A 266 4.00 9.76 -0.95
N PRO A 267 5.10 9.43 -1.67
CA PRO A 267 5.54 8.06 -1.82
C PRO A 267 5.93 7.41 -0.50
N SER A 268 5.49 6.17 -0.32
CA SER A 268 5.98 5.31 0.77
C SER A 268 7.45 4.98 0.54
N PRO A 269 8.27 4.87 1.60
CA PRO A 269 9.64 4.40 1.47
C PRO A 269 9.68 2.94 0.98
N ILE A 270 10.77 2.56 0.37
CA ILE A 270 11.06 1.19 -0.06
C ILE A 270 12.22 0.68 0.78
N VAL A 271 12.04 -0.49 1.38
CA VAL A 271 13.09 -1.17 2.15
C VAL A 271 13.48 -2.45 1.42
N ARG A 272 14.79 -2.67 1.30
CA ARG A 272 15.38 -3.94 0.87
C ARG A 272 16.61 -4.21 1.72
N ASP A 273 16.53 -5.24 2.55
CA ASP A 273 17.58 -5.58 3.51
C ASP A 273 17.92 -4.38 4.42
N ASP A 274 19.15 -3.88 4.35
CA ASP A 274 19.63 -2.70 5.08
C ASP A 274 19.43 -1.38 4.34
N LEU A 275 18.88 -1.41 3.12
CA LEU A 275 18.68 -0.23 2.28
C LEU A 275 17.30 0.39 2.48
N VAL A 276 17.27 1.72 2.44
CA VAL A 276 16.04 2.51 2.43
C VAL A 276 16.10 3.50 1.27
N PHE A 277 15.27 3.31 0.27
CA PHE A 277 15.01 4.31 -0.74
C PHE A 277 13.76 5.10 -0.37
N PHE A 278 13.80 6.41 -0.48
CA PHE A 278 12.62 7.26 -0.38
C PHE A 278 12.68 8.37 -1.43
N THR A 279 11.52 8.88 -1.79
CA THR A 279 11.42 9.96 -2.78
C THR A 279 10.29 10.93 -2.43
N ALA A 280 10.39 12.12 -2.98
CA ALA A 280 9.32 13.10 -2.99
C ALA A 280 9.27 13.81 -4.34
N GLY A 281 8.09 14.24 -4.71
CA GLY A 281 7.87 15.03 -5.92
C GLY A 281 8.24 16.50 -5.75
N TYR A 282 7.73 17.31 -6.68
CA TYR A 282 7.88 18.77 -6.67
C TYR A 282 9.34 19.23 -6.70
N GLY A 283 10.17 18.49 -7.46
CA GLY A 283 11.59 18.77 -7.65
C GLY A 283 12.50 18.34 -6.51
N THR A 284 12.01 17.62 -5.50
CA THR A 284 12.83 17.11 -4.39
C THR A 284 13.69 15.94 -4.82
N GLY A 285 13.08 14.88 -5.39
CA GLY A 285 13.80 13.70 -5.85
C GLY A 285 13.89 12.58 -4.83
N GLY A 286 14.67 11.54 -5.18
CA GLY A 286 14.89 10.36 -4.36
C GLY A 286 16.30 10.23 -3.82
N ALA A 287 16.47 9.60 -2.66
CA ALA A 287 17.74 9.31 -2.00
C ALA A 287 17.78 7.84 -1.55
N LEU A 288 18.98 7.29 -1.45
CA LEU A 288 19.22 5.97 -0.88
C LEU A 288 20.09 6.06 0.36
N LEU A 289 19.62 5.42 1.43
CA LEU A 289 20.33 5.30 2.69
C LEU A 289 20.63 3.83 2.98
N ARG A 290 21.73 3.58 3.71
CA ARG A 290 22.02 2.30 4.33
C ARG A 290 21.79 2.40 5.84
N GLN A 291 21.02 1.49 6.39
CA GLN A 291 20.84 1.35 7.83
C GLN A 291 21.94 0.44 8.40
N VAL A 292 22.71 0.96 9.33
CA VAL A 292 23.86 0.25 9.93
C VAL A 292 23.59 0.00 11.40
N PRO A 293 23.57 -1.25 11.84
CA PRO A 293 23.41 -1.54 13.27
C PRO A 293 24.66 -1.07 14.03
N THR A 294 24.43 -0.52 15.21
CA THR A 294 25.49 -0.14 16.15
C THR A 294 25.32 -0.94 17.46
N SER A 295 26.08 -0.62 18.50
CA SER A 295 25.96 -1.27 19.79
C SER A 295 24.58 -1.00 20.42
N ASN A 296 24.10 -1.93 21.25
CA ASN A 296 22.88 -1.79 22.08
C ASN A 296 21.56 -1.62 21.30
N GLY A 297 21.44 -2.24 20.12
CA GLY A 297 20.20 -2.17 19.33
C GLY A 297 19.92 -0.80 18.72
N GLU A 298 20.93 0.05 18.64
CA GLU A 298 20.88 1.30 17.90
C GLU A 298 21.14 1.04 16.41
N VAL A 299 20.54 1.86 15.58
CA VAL A 299 20.70 1.85 14.12
C VAL A 299 20.95 3.28 13.68
N LYS A 300 21.93 3.50 12.83
CA LYS A 300 22.17 4.77 12.15
C LYS A 300 21.89 4.63 10.66
N ALA A 301 21.61 5.74 9.98
CA ALA A 301 21.52 5.78 8.53
C ALA A 301 22.79 6.45 7.96
N GLU A 302 23.32 5.87 6.89
CA GLU A 302 24.43 6.41 6.10
C GLU A 302 23.92 6.69 4.69
N GLU A 303 24.18 7.89 4.17
CA GLU A 303 23.80 8.25 2.82
C GLU A 303 24.64 7.50 1.80
N ILE A 304 24.01 6.81 0.85
CA ILE A 304 24.66 6.22 -0.32
C ILE A 304 24.67 7.25 -1.44
N TYR A 305 23.52 7.85 -1.73
CA TYR A 305 23.42 9.03 -2.58
C TYR A 305 22.32 9.97 -2.07
N PRO A 306 22.54 11.30 -2.23
CA PRO A 306 21.60 12.31 -1.77
C PRO A 306 20.37 12.40 -2.67
N THR A 307 19.39 13.21 -2.25
CA THR A 307 18.19 13.48 -3.06
C THR A 307 18.57 13.91 -4.47
N THR A 308 18.15 13.10 -5.45
CA THR A 308 18.42 13.30 -6.87
C THR A 308 17.09 13.60 -7.58
N PRO A 309 16.90 14.83 -8.15
CA PRO A 309 15.62 15.23 -8.77
C PRO A 309 15.15 14.32 -9.89
N ALA A 310 16.06 13.61 -10.58
CA ALA A 310 15.71 12.64 -11.63
C ALA A 310 14.86 11.47 -11.13
N LEU A 311 14.96 11.15 -9.83
CA LEU A 311 14.19 10.11 -9.13
C LEU A 311 12.94 10.65 -8.43
N GLY A 312 12.53 11.88 -8.73
CA GLY A 312 11.33 12.49 -8.15
C GLY A 312 10.05 11.76 -8.59
N ASN A 313 9.21 11.42 -7.63
CA ASN A 313 7.90 10.82 -7.86
C ASN A 313 6.84 11.53 -7.02
N LYS A 314 5.63 11.70 -7.58
CA LYS A 314 4.61 12.56 -6.99
C LYS A 314 3.48 11.79 -6.31
N HIS A 315 2.96 10.74 -6.93
CA HIS A 315 1.78 10.03 -6.44
C HIS A 315 2.05 8.58 -5.99
N GLY A 316 3.28 8.31 -5.57
CA GLY A 316 3.59 7.08 -4.82
C GLY A 316 3.71 5.82 -5.64
N GLY A 317 4.16 5.94 -6.88
CA GLY A 317 4.21 4.83 -7.79
C GLY A 317 5.57 4.17 -7.99
N VAL A 318 6.55 4.30 -7.10
CA VAL A 318 7.82 3.60 -7.27
C VAL A 318 7.72 2.18 -6.73
N VAL A 319 8.13 1.20 -7.53
CA VAL A 319 8.28 -0.21 -7.15
C VAL A 319 9.72 -0.63 -7.36
N LEU A 320 10.19 -1.57 -6.55
CA LEU A 320 11.50 -2.20 -6.69
C LEU A 320 11.29 -3.62 -7.21
N VAL A 321 11.85 -3.91 -8.38
CA VAL A 321 11.90 -5.26 -8.94
C VAL A 321 13.37 -5.59 -9.19
N ASP A 322 13.85 -6.67 -8.63
CA ASP A 322 15.26 -7.04 -8.59
C ASP A 322 16.12 -5.89 -8.05
N ASP A 323 17.05 -5.37 -8.84
CA ASP A 323 17.95 -4.27 -8.46
C ASP A 323 17.53 -2.92 -9.04
N HIS A 324 16.32 -2.80 -9.59
CA HIS A 324 15.87 -1.62 -10.32
C HIS A 324 14.62 -0.99 -9.72
N LEU A 325 14.65 0.32 -9.61
CA LEU A 325 13.53 1.16 -9.25
C LEU A 325 12.74 1.53 -10.50
N TYR A 326 11.45 1.24 -10.51
CA TYR A 326 10.52 1.65 -11.57
C TYR A 326 9.54 2.66 -11.02
N GLY A 327 9.42 3.79 -11.67
CA GLY A 327 8.55 4.87 -11.25
C GLY A 327 8.13 5.77 -12.41
N ASP A 328 7.38 6.82 -12.10
CA ASP A 328 6.99 7.85 -13.07
C ASP A 328 7.56 9.22 -12.66
N THR A 329 7.93 9.99 -13.66
CA THR A 329 8.51 11.31 -13.46
C THR A 329 7.43 12.37 -13.29
N GLU A 330 7.00 12.57 -12.05
CA GLU A 330 6.04 13.59 -11.66
C GLU A 330 4.83 13.69 -12.64
N ASP A 331 4.50 14.89 -13.16
CA ASP A 331 3.31 15.12 -13.98
C ASP A 331 3.56 14.96 -15.49
N ARG A 332 4.49 14.14 -15.92
CA ARG A 332 4.89 14.07 -17.33
C ARG A 332 4.39 12.83 -18.08
N GLY A 333 3.91 11.80 -17.38
CA GLY A 333 3.56 10.51 -17.97
C GLY A 333 4.80 9.86 -18.59
N THR A 334 5.91 9.91 -17.86
CA THR A 334 7.21 9.47 -18.33
C THR A 334 7.77 8.48 -17.32
N PRO A 335 7.43 7.20 -17.44
CA PRO A 335 8.06 6.13 -16.66
C PRO A 335 9.57 6.13 -16.76
N PHE A 336 10.23 5.69 -15.69
CA PHE A 336 11.67 5.52 -15.64
C PHE A 336 12.04 4.18 -14.99
N CYS A 337 13.22 3.68 -15.35
CA CYS A 337 13.96 2.66 -14.63
C CYS A 337 15.25 3.28 -14.12
N ALA A 338 15.61 3.01 -12.87
CA ALA A 338 16.87 3.45 -12.29
C ALA A 338 17.53 2.31 -11.52
N GLU A 339 18.84 2.23 -11.53
CA GLU A 339 19.61 1.30 -10.72
C GLU A 339 19.50 1.70 -9.24
N LEU A 340 19.14 0.76 -8.36
CA LEU A 340 18.93 1.04 -6.93
C LEU A 340 20.18 1.61 -6.27
N MET A 341 21.36 1.02 -6.51
CA MET A 341 22.57 1.34 -5.77
C MET A 341 23.23 2.66 -6.16
N THR A 342 23.03 3.10 -7.41
CA THR A 342 23.65 4.33 -7.92
C THR A 342 22.65 5.47 -8.08
N GLY A 343 21.36 5.15 -8.24
CA GLY A 343 20.33 6.11 -8.59
C GLY A 343 20.39 6.58 -10.05
N ASP A 344 21.23 5.97 -10.86
CA ASP A 344 21.38 6.31 -12.28
C ASP A 344 20.14 5.86 -13.07
N ILE A 345 19.64 6.77 -13.89
CA ILE A 345 18.52 6.46 -14.80
C ILE A 345 19.03 5.56 -15.91
N VAL A 346 18.53 4.34 -15.96
CA VAL A 346 18.82 3.35 -17.02
C VAL A 346 18.05 3.71 -18.29
N TRP A 347 16.74 3.93 -18.13
CA TRP A 347 15.89 4.44 -19.20
C TRP A 347 14.80 5.37 -18.65
N LYS A 348 14.31 6.24 -19.52
CA LYS A 348 13.20 7.14 -19.27
C LYS A 348 12.44 7.32 -20.58
N SER A 349 11.20 6.92 -20.60
CA SER A 349 10.42 6.87 -21.83
C SER A 349 9.00 7.39 -21.60
N ARG A 350 8.41 7.96 -22.64
CA ARG A 350 7.03 8.41 -22.57
C ARG A 350 6.10 7.22 -22.71
N GLY A 351 5.17 7.06 -21.76
CA GLY A 351 4.11 6.06 -21.82
C GLY A 351 2.92 6.50 -22.67
N SER A 352 1.97 5.60 -22.90
CA SER A 352 0.71 5.84 -23.59
C SER A 352 -0.22 6.79 -22.83
N GLY A 353 -0.06 6.87 -21.49
CA GLY A 353 -0.82 7.77 -20.63
C GLY A 353 -0.23 9.15 -20.47
N ARG A 354 -0.82 9.95 -19.58
CA ARG A 354 -0.40 11.35 -19.31
C ARG A 354 -0.45 11.63 -17.82
N ASN A 355 0.28 12.68 -17.42
CA ASN A 355 0.44 13.15 -16.05
C ASN A 355 1.19 12.11 -15.19
N SER A 356 1.02 12.15 -13.88
CA SER A 356 1.68 11.17 -12.99
C SER A 356 1.07 9.77 -13.12
N ALA A 357 1.84 8.76 -12.73
CA ALA A 357 1.37 7.38 -12.70
C ALA A 357 1.66 6.73 -11.35
N SER A 358 0.81 5.76 -10.97
CA SER A 358 1.07 4.77 -9.92
C SER A 358 1.38 3.42 -10.56
N MET A 359 2.15 2.58 -9.86
CA MET A 359 2.60 1.29 -10.37
C MET A 359 2.41 0.18 -9.35
N THR A 360 2.04 -0.99 -9.86
CA THR A 360 2.11 -2.28 -9.16
C THR A 360 2.88 -3.23 -10.07
N ALA A 361 3.74 -4.07 -9.52
CA ALA A 361 4.46 -5.08 -10.26
C ALA A 361 3.89 -6.48 -9.99
N ALA A 362 3.83 -7.32 -11.01
CA ALA A 362 3.49 -8.75 -10.92
C ALA A 362 4.03 -9.50 -12.12
N ASP A 363 4.49 -10.73 -11.91
CA ASP A 363 4.90 -11.68 -12.98
C ASP A 363 5.84 -11.10 -14.04
N GLY A 364 6.81 -10.27 -13.61
CA GLY A 364 7.76 -9.62 -14.50
C GLY A 364 7.21 -8.41 -15.29
N TYR A 365 6.02 -7.94 -14.95
CA TYR A 365 5.37 -6.78 -15.59
C TYR A 365 5.04 -5.68 -14.60
N LEU A 366 4.95 -4.45 -15.13
CA LEU A 366 4.48 -3.24 -14.45
C LEU A 366 3.05 -2.93 -14.91
N TYR A 367 2.16 -2.80 -13.97
CA TYR A 367 0.78 -2.35 -14.13
C TYR A 367 0.75 -0.85 -13.88
N VAL A 368 0.84 -0.04 -14.94
CA VAL A 368 1.03 1.41 -14.87
C VAL A 368 -0.30 2.14 -14.99
N ARG A 369 -0.72 2.79 -13.92
CA ARG A 369 -1.97 3.57 -13.85
C ARG A 369 -1.68 5.06 -13.98
N PHE A 370 -1.90 5.62 -15.15
CA PHE A 370 -1.72 7.05 -15.39
C PHE A 370 -2.90 7.87 -14.88
N SER A 371 -2.62 9.07 -14.36
CA SER A 371 -3.64 9.98 -13.79
C SER A 371 -4.73 10.39 -14.76
N ASN A 372 -4.49 10.32 -16.06
CA ASN A 372 -5.52 10.58 -17.06
C ASN A 372 -6.47 9.39 -17.29
N GLY A 373 -6.33 8.31 -16.51
CA GLY A 373 -7.16 7.12 -16.58
C GLY A 373 -6.72 6.08 -17.61
N THR A 374 -5.53 6.21 -18.19
CA THR A 374 -4.94 5.15 -19.00
C THR A 374 -4.31 4.10 -18.08
N MET A 375 -4.57 2.84 -18.36
CA MET A 375 -3.90 1.69 -17.74
C MET A 375 -3.00 1.04 -18.79
N ALA A 376 -1.74 0.79 -18.45
CA ALA A 376 -0.77 0.15 -19.34
C ALA A 376 -0.10 -1.04 -18.66
N LEU A 377 0.23 -2.06 -19.45
CA LEU A 377 1.07 -3.19 -19.08
C LEU A 377 2.43 -2.99 -19.75
N ALA A 378 3.49 -2.97 -18.96
CA ALA A 378 4.85 -2.84 -19.48
C ALA A 378 5.77 -3.88 -18.86
N LYS A 379 6.81 -4.31 -19.57
CA LYS A 379 7.79 -5.23 -18.99
C LYS A 379 8.59 -4.55 -17.86
N ALA A 380 8.83 -5.25 -16.78
CA ALA A 380 9.73 -4.84 -15.71
C ALA A 380 11.16 -5.22 -16.06
N THR A 381 11.79 -4.49 -16.97
CA THR A 381 13.13 -4.78 -17.50
C THR A 381 14.00 -3.54 -17.56
N PRO A 382 15.33 -3.64 -17.31
CA PRO A 382 16.25 -2.52 -17.44
C PRO A 382 16.64 -2.20 -18.89
N GLU A 383 16.32 -3.07 -19.88
CA GLU A 383 16.74 -2.85 -21.28
C GLU A 383 16.07 -1.62 -21.89
N GLU A 384 14.74 -1.56 -21.86
CA GLU A 384 13.95 -0.46 -22.40
C GLU A 384 12.52 -0.47 -21.86
N TYR A 385 11.80 0.64 -22.04
CA TYR A 385 10.36 0.70 -21.73
C TYR A 385 9.54 0.16 -22.89
N GLU A 386 8.93 -0.99 -22.71
CA GLU A 386 8.09 -1.65 -23.71
C GLU A 386 6.70 -1.90 -23.13
N GLU A 387 5.68 -1.23 -23.70
CA GLU A 387 4.27 -1.51 -23.37
C GLU A 387 3.74 -2.68 -24.19
N SER A 388 3.21 -3.70 -23.50
CA SER A 388 2.56 -4.87 -24.08
C SER A 388 1.04 -4.70 -24.22
N GLY A 389 0.53 -3.52 -24.00
CA GLY A 389 -0.87 -3.14 -24.14
C GLY A 389 -1.27 -1.99 -23.24
N SER A 390 -2.29 -1.25 -23.66
CA SER A 390 -2.87 -0.18 -22.85
C SER A 390 -4.34 0.03 -23.22
N PHE A 391 -5.12 0.49 -22.25
CA PHE A 391 -6.52 0.83 -22.47
C PHE A 391 -6.96 2.01 -21.62
N LYS A 392 -8.09 2.59 -21.98
CA LYS A 392 -8.74 3.67 -21.22
C LYS A 392 -9.72 3.04 -20.24
N VAL A 393 -9.54 3.28 -18.94
CA VAL A 393 -10.47 2.78 -17.93
C VAL A 393 -11.81 3.51 -18.07
N PRO A 394 -12.95 2.79 -18.14
CA PRO A 394 -14.28 3.41 -18.20
C PRO A 394 -14.51 4.41 -17.07
N GLY A 395 -15.23 5.50 -17.35
CA GLY A 395 -15.53 6.54 -16.35
C GLY A 395 -14.40 7.52 -16.06
N SER A 396 -13.17 7.22 -16.51
CA SER A 396 -11.99 8.04 -16.23
C SER A 396 -11.98 9.39 -17.00
N GLY A 397 -11.13 10.31 -16.51
CA GLY A 397 -10.89 11.61 -17.14
C GLY A 397 -11.69 12.77 -16.57
N ARG A 398 -12.58 12.54 -15.61
CA ARG A 398 -13.28 13.62 -14.86
C ARG A 398 -12.39 14.15 -13.74
N ASN A 399 -11.75 13.23 -13.00
CA ASN A 399 -10.80 13.51 -11.94
C ASN A 399 -9.49 12.75 -12.21
N PRO A 400 -8.38 13.09 -11.54
CA PRO A 400 -7.15 12.28 -11.63
C PRO A 400 -7.35 10.86 -11.12
N SER A 401 -6.80 9.88 -11.82
CA SER A 401 -6.84 8.46 -11.43
C SER A 401 -5.61 8.12 -10.60
N TRP A 402 -5.64 8.38 -9.29
CA TRP A 402 -4.50 8.19 -8.38
C TRP A 402 -4.58 6.94 -7.50
N ALA A 403 -5.72 6.27 -7.45
CA ALA A 403 -5.83 4.99 -6.76
C ALA A 403 -4.88 3.97 -7.40
N HIS A 404 -4.04 3.33 -6.57
CA HIS A 404 -3.11 2.32 -7.05
C HIS A 404 -3.85 1.07 -7.55
N PRO A 405 -3.41 0.45 -8.63
CA PRO A 405 -3.95 -0.83 -9.07
C PRO A 405 -3.61 -1.94 -8.08
N VAL A 406 -4.50 -2.93 -7.96
CA VAL A 406 -4.29 -4.14 -7.18
C VAL A 406 -4.31 -5.34 -8.12
N VAL A 407 -3.30 -6.19 -8.03
CA VAL A 407 -3.21 -7.47 -8.75
C VAL A 407 -3.29 -8.58 -7.71
N LEU A 408 -4.32 -9.44 -7.81
CA LEU A 408 -4.59 -10.51 -6.86
C LEU A 408 -5.44 -11.60 -7.50
N ASP A 409 -5.04 -12.88 -7.34
CA ASP A 409 -5.76 -14.07 -7.84
C ASP A 409 -6.06 -14.01 -9.34
N GLY A 410 -5.09 -13.61 -10.15
CA GLY A 410 -5.26 -13.47 -11.60
C GLY A 410 -6.25 -12.38 -12.02
N LYS A 411 -6.51 -11.42 -11.14
CA LYS A 411 -7.41 -10.29 -11.39
C LYS A 411 -6.69 -8.95 -11.19
N LEU A 412 -7.07 -7.99 -12.01
CA LEU A 412 -6.70 -6.58 -11.86
C LEU A 412 -7.91 -5.83 -11.33
N TYR A 413 -7.78 -5.27 -10.13
CA TYR A 413 -8.80 -4.42 -9.52
C TYR A 413 -8.38 -2.96 -9.62
N LEU A 414 -9.30 -2.13 -10.10
CA LEU A 414 -9.11 -0.69 -10.26
C LEU A 414 -10.23 0.07 -9.55
N ARG A 415 -9.89 1.22 -9.00
CA ARG A 415 -10.87 2.20 -8.56
C ARG A 415 -10.79 3.45 -9.43
N GLU A 416 -11.95 3.93 -9.89
CA GLU A 416 -12.09 5.16 -10.65
C GLU A 416 -13.23 6.02 -10.09
N GLY A 417 -12.89 6.93 -9.16
CA GLY A 417 -13.90 7.71 -8.43
C GLY A 417 -14.85 6.80 -7.64
N ASP A 418 -16.16 6.87 -7.97
CA ASP A 418 -17.20 6.05 -7.34
C ASP A 418 -17.22 4.59 -7.82
N ASP A 419 -16.52 4.28 -8.91
CA ASP A 419 -16.53 2.95 -9.52
C ASP A 419 -15.37 2.06 -9.05
N VAL A 420 -15.66 0.77 -8.86
CA VAL A 420 -14.70 -0.31 -8.69
C VAL A 420 -14.85 -1.28 -9.84
N LEU A 421 -13.74 -1.66 -10.46
CA LEU A 421 -13.70 -2.51 -11.65
C LEU A 421 -12.78 -3.71 -11.40
N CYS A 422 -13.20 -4.88 -11.88
CA CYS A 422 -12.42 -6.11 -11.83
C CYS A 422 -12.22 -6.66 -13.24
N TYR A 423 -10.97 -6.86 -13.62
CA TYR A 423 -10.58 -7.44 -14.91
C TYR A 423 -9.94 -8.80 -14.73
N ASP A 424 -10.16 -9.69 -15.68
CA ASP A 424 -9.49 -11.00 -15.75
C ASP A 424 -8.16 -10.84 -16.47
N ILE A 425 -7.08 -11.16 -15.78
CA ILE A 425 -5.71 -11.07 -16.30
C ILE A 425 -4.95 -12.39 -16.16
N ALA A 426 -5.62 -13.49 -15.79
CA ALA A 426 -5.00 -14.79 -15.80
C ALA A 426 -4.72 -15.24 -17.26
N ASP A 427 -3.53 -15.81 -17.50
CA ASP A 427 -3.22 -16.50 -18.74
C ASP A 427 -3.86 -17.90 -18.67
N SER A 428 -4.83 -18.18 -19.56
CA SER A 428 -5.71 -19.37 -19.53
C SER A 428 -5.08 -20.62 -20.14
#